data_345d408f3448354c4b9f3b18ac269739
#
_entry.id   345d408f3448354c4b9f3b18ac269739
#
_cell.length_a   1.000
_cell.length_b   1.000
_cell.length_c   1.000
_cell.angle_alpha   90.00
_cell.angle_beta   90.00
_cell.angle_gamma   90.00
#
_symmetry.space_group_name_H-M   'P 1'
#
loop_
_entity.id
_entity.type
_entity.pdbx_description
1 polymer ?
#
loop_
_entity_poly.entity_id
_entity_poly.type
_entity_poly.pdbx_seq_one_letter_code
_entity_poly.pdbx_strand_id
1 'polypeptide(L)'
;ALDFLDPTDTCGRGTLPTGQAADLMTLKDGREVHVTMIDAAIPSVFVAAAGIGGDTRAHPAKIDANAMLMAQLEEIRRRASVAMGLAPDAEAATLQIATPKVAMVGPASCYEDLAGTQHAPQAQDLQIRMISGGQAHRAVPMTGTLALACAAIVENSVVAGCIAKGADPLNLRIGTPSGIVTVGATRDPVTGAIGAIRILRTQRRLMDGHIYVSLPAAPVLPQPN
;
A
#
# COMPACT_ATOMS: atom_id res chain seq x y z
N ALA A 1 11.10 15.63 0.68
CA ALA A 1 9.84 15.04 1.12
C ALA A 1 8.72 15.43 0.17
N LEU A 2 7.72 14.59 0.02
CA LEU A 2 6.47 14.86 -0.68
C LEU A 2 5.35 14.66 0.34
N ASP A 3 4.46 15.64 0.43
CA ASP A 3 3.28 15.58 1.28
C ASP A 3 2.04 15.43 0.39
N PHE A 4 1.25 14.38 0.66
CA PHE A 4 -0.03 14.10 0.02
C PHE A 4 -1.13 14.53 0.98
N LEU A 5 -1.85 15.58 0.61
CA LEU A 5 -2.95 16.13 1.41
C LEU A 5 -4.24 15.40 1.07
N ASP A 6 -5.08 15.19 2.10
CA ASP A 6 -6.38 14.52 1.98
C ASP A 6 -6.34 13.23 1.15
N PRO A 7 -5.44 12.28 1.49
CA PRO A 7 -5.14 11.13 0.64
C PRO A 7 -6.18 10.01 0.71
N THR A 8 -7.24 10.18 1.49
CA THR A 8 -8.21 9.12 1.82
C THR A 8 -9.52 9.27 1.05
N ASP A 9 -10.36 8.23 1.10
CA ASP A 9 -11.71 8.23 0.51
C ASP A 9 -11.71 8.45 -1.02
N THR A 10 -10.82 7.76 -1.71
CA THR A 10 -10.69 7.87 -3.18
C THR A 10 -11.87 7.25 -3.93
N CYS A 11 -12.66 6.40 -3.25
CA CYS A 11 -13.82 5.70 -3.81
C CYS A 11 -15.16 6.16 -3.21
N GLY A 12 -15.16 7.19 -2.34
CA GLY A 12 -16.38 7.77 -1.77
C GLY A 12 -17.09 6.87 -0.73
N ARG A 13 -16.31 6.04 0.01
CA ARG A 13 -16.82 5.13 1.05
C ARG A 13 -16.11 5.30 2.40
N GLY A 14 -15.39 6.38 2.54
CA GLY A 14 -14.58 6.68 3.72
C GLY A 14 -13.24 5.93 3.73
N THR A 15 -12.36 6.36 4.63
CA THR A 15 -11.02 5.78 4.80
C THR A 15 -11.05 4.28 5.12
N LEU A 16 -12.03 3.83 5.89
CA LEU A 16 -12.30 2.42 6.20
C LEU A 16 -13.62 2.04 5.56
N PRO A 17 -13.63 1.48 4.33
CA PRO A 17 -14.84 1.23 3.57
C PRO A 17 -15.84 0.27 4.23
N THR A 18 -15.37 -0.60 5.13
CA THR A 18 -16.21 -1.50 5.95
C THR A 18 -16.58 -0.91 7.31
N GLY A 19 -16.01 0.24 7.68
CA GLY A 19 -16.15 0.84 9.00
C GLY A 19 -15.32 0.15 10.10
N GLN A 20 -14.56 -0.90 9.78
CA GLN A 20 -13.77 -1.68 10.72
C GLN A 20 -12.27 -1.45 10.51
N ALA A 21 -11.50 -1.38 11.61
CA ALA A 21 -10.04 -1.34 11.57
C ALA A 21 -9.45 -2.69 11.13
N ALA A 22 -10.10 -3.78 11.50
CA ALA A 22 -9.79 -5.13 11.05
C ALA A 22 -11.08 -5.94 10.88
N ASP A 23 -11.22 -6.58 9.73
CA ASP A 23 -12.33 -7.47 9.40
C ASP A 23 -11.87 -8.94 9.54
N LEU A 24 -12.74 -9.81 10.03
CA LEU A 24 -12.52 -11.25 9.99
C LEU A 24 -12.98 -11.80 8.64
N MET A 25 -12.08 -12.44 7.91
CA MET A 25 -12.35 -13.01 6.60
C MET A 25 -12.14 -14.52 6.62
N THR A 26 -13.18 -15.29 6.29
CA THR A 26 -13.08 -16.74 6.14
C THR A 26 -12.64 -17.09 4.72
N LEU A 27 -11.54 -17.80 4.56
CA LEU A 27 -11.04 -18.28 3.27
C LEU A 27 -11.75 -19.57 2.82
N LYS A 28 -11.58 -19.95 1.57
CA LYS A 28 -12.20 -21.19 1.00
C LYS A 28 -11.78 -22.46 1.69
N ASP A 29 -10.57 -22.48 2.28
CA ASP A 29 -10.06 -23.61 3.05
C ASP A 29 -10.55 -23.65 4.51
N GLY A 30 -11.46 -22.74 4.88
CA GLY A 30 -12.05 -22.63 6.21
C GLY A 30 -11.22 -21.85 7.21
N ARG A 31 -10.02 -21.38 6.88
CA ARG A 31 -9.22 -20.53 7.75
C ARG A 31 -9.81 -19.14 7.88
N GLU A 32 -9.73 -18.61 9.09
CA GLU A 32 -10.11 -17.24 9.39
C GLU A 32 -8.86 -16.37 9.50
N VAL A 33 -8.86 -15.24 8.82
CA VAL A 33 -7.77 -14.27 8.83
C VAL A 33 -8.30 -12.88 9.09
N HIS A 34 -7.59 -12.11 9.91
CA HIS A 34 -7.86 -10.68 10.05
C HIS A 34 -7.21 -9.92 8.89
N VAL A 35 -7.98 -9.01 8.31
CA VAL A 35 -7.51 -8.11 7.25
C VAL A 35 -7.88 -6.68 7.58
N THR A 36 -7.03 -5.74 7.21
CA THR A 36 -7.37 -4.30 7.22
C THR A 36 -7.60 -3.85 5.80
N MET A 37 -8.80 -3.36 5.54
CA MET A 37 -9.19 -2.76 4.26
C MET A 37 -9.21 -1.25 4.39
N ILE A 38 -8.43 -0.55 3.57
CA ILE A 38 -8.29 0.90 3.65
C ILE A 38 -8.33 1.53 2.26
N ASP A 39 -9.02 2.66 2.16
CA ASP A 39 -9.03 3.50 0.97
C ASP A 39 -8.22 4.78 1.23
N ALA A 40 -6.93 4.72 0.89
CA ALA A 40 -5.99 5.81 1.03
C ALA A 40 -4.95 5.77 -0.09
N ALA A 41 -4.89 6.80 -0.93
CA ALA A 41 -4.09 6.92 -2.14
C ALA A 41 -4.39 5.82 -3.19
N ILE A 42 -4.71 4.62 -2.75
CA ILE A 42 -5.25 3.50 -3.55
C ILE A 42 -5.93 2.53 -2.59
N PRO A 43 -7.12 1.99 -2.92
CA PRO A 43 -7.73 0.93 -2.14
C PRO A 43 -6.77 -0.25 -1.94
N SER A 44 -6.60 -0.66 -0.70
CA SER A 44 -5.63 -1.69 -0.33
C SER A 44 -6.18 -2.60 0.77
N VAL A 45 -5.77 -3.86 0.76
CA VAL A 45 -6.04 -4.82 1.83
C VAL A 45 -4.73 -5.37 2.37
N PHE A 46 -4.57 -5.33 3.69
CA PHE A 46 -3.41 -5.81 4.42
C PHE A 46 -3.77 -7.05 5.23
N VAL A 47 -2.92 -8.07 5.17
CA VAL A 47 -3.06 -9.30 5.95
C VAL A 47 -1.73 -9.62 6.63
N ALA A 48 -1.77 -10.14 7.87
CA ALA A 48 -0.55 -10.61 8.53
C ALA A 48 -0.01 -11.84 7.80
N ALA A 49 1.26 -11.81 7.40
CA ALA A 49 1.90 -12.91 6.66
C ALA A 49 1.78 -14.24 7.39
N ALA A 50 1.96 -14.24 8.71
CA ALA A 50 1.86 -15.44 9.55
C ALA A 50 0.47 -16.11 9.47
N GLY A 51 -0.60 -15.33 9.30
CA GLY A 51 -1.98 -15.84 9.21
C GLY A 51 -2.26 -16.64 7.94
N ILE A 52 -1.46 -16.46 6.90
CA ILE A 52 -1.62 -17.14 5.60
C ILE A 52 -0.41 -18.00 5.21
N GLY A 53 0.50 -18.28 6.17
CA GLY A 53 1.72 -19.05 5.90
C GLY A 53 2.70 -18.33 4.96
N GLY A 54 2.61 -17.00 4.88
CA GLY A 54 3.52 -16.16 4.11
C GLY A 54 4.76 -15.74 4.90
N ASP A 55 5.75 -15.19 4.21
CA ASP A 55 6.98 -14.67 4.78
C ASP A 55 7.33 -13.31 4.17
N THR A 56 7.33 -12.26 5.00
CA THR A 56 7.70 -10.91 4.57
C THR A 56 9.18 -10.72 4.29
N ARG A 57 10.04 -11.71 4.58
CA ARG A 57 11.47 -11.74 4.22
C ARG A 57 11.68 -12.30 2.81
N ALA A 58 10.68 -13.01 2.28
CA ALA A 58 10.82 -13.72 1.03
C ALA A 58 11.13 -12.78 -0.14
N HIS A 59 12.03 -13.24 -1.01
CA HIS A 59 12.29 -12.61 -2.29
C HIS A 59 11.02 -12.67 -3.17
N PRO A 60 10.66 -11.61 -3.92
CA PRO A 60 9.46 -11.59 -4.76
C PRO A 60 9.30 -12.82 -5.65
N ALA A 61 10.36 -13.28 -6.29
CA ALA A 61 10.30 -14.48 -7.13
C ALA A 61 9.92 -15.77 -6.37
N LYS A 62 10.26 -15.87 -5.07
CA LYS A 62 9.82 -17.00 -4.23
C LYS A 62 8.33 -16.91 -3.90
N ILE A 63 7.81 -15.70 -3.72
CA ILE A 63 6.39 -15.45 -3.52
C ILE A 63 5.64 -15.83 -4.80
N ASP A 64 6.08 -15.34 -5.96
CA ASP A 64 5.48 -15.63 -7.27
C ASP A 64 5.47 -17.14 -7.59
N ALA A 65 6.52 -17.87 -7.20
CA ALA A 65 6.61 -19.31 -7.38
C ALA A 65 5.72 -20.13 -6.43
N ASN A 66 5.19 -19.51 -5.36
CA ASN A 66 4.28 -20.17 -4.41
C ASN A 66 2.83 -20.03 -4.86
N ALA A 67 2.39 -20.93 -5.74
CA ALA A 67 1.04 -20.89 -6.32
C ALA A 67 -0.09 -20.92 -5.26
N MET A 68 0.10 -21.66 -4.14
CA MET A 68 -0.89 -21.72 -3.07
C MET A 68 -1.03 -20.36 -2.37
N LEU A 69 0.08 -19.74 -2.00
CA LEU A 69 0.10 -18.42 -1.37
C LEU A 69 -0.50 -17.35 -2.32
N MET A 70 -0.13 -17.38 -3.60
CA MET A 70 -0.66 -16.45 -4.59
C MET A 70 -2.17 -16.62 -4.79
N ALA A 71 -2.68 -17.86 -4.79
CA ALA A 71 -4.12 -18.11 -4.87
C ALA A 71 -4.87 -17.58 -3.63
N GLN A 72 -4.30 -17.72 -2.44
CA GLN A 72 -4.89 -17.18 -1.20
C GLN A 72 -4.90 -15.65 -1.21
N LEU A 73 -3.81 -15.02 -1.62
CA LEU A 73 -3.73 -13.56 -1.72
C LEU A 73 -4.72 -13.01 -2.75
N GLU A 74 -4.90 -13.70 -3.88
CA GLU A 74 -5.91 -13.34 -4.86
C GLU A 74 -7.33 -13.55 -4.33
N GLU A 75 -7.60 -14.59 -3.55
CA GLU A 75 -8.88 -14.77 -2.88
C GLU A 75 -9.17 -13.63 -1.91
N ILE A 76 -8.19 -13.26 -1.06
CA ILE A 76 -8.30 -12.12 -0.14
C ILE A 76 -8.59 -10.83 -0.91
N ARG A 77 -7.87 -10.58 -2.01
CA ARG A 77 -8.07 -9.40 -2.86
C ARG A 77 -9.50 -9.32 -3.40
N ARG A 78 -10.03 -10.42 -3.95
CA ARG A 78 -11.40 -10.45 -4.51
C ARG A 78 -12.46 -10.24 -3.45
N ARG A 79 -12.33 -10.91 -2.29
CA ARG A 79 -13.26 -10.70 -1.16
C ARG A 79 -13.20 -9.27 -0.64
N ALA A 80 -12.00 -8.70 -0.51
CA ALA A 80 -11.83 -7.31 -0.14
C ALA A 80 -12.43 -6.35 -1.18
N SER A 81 -12.30 -6.64 -2.49
CA SER A 81 -12.92 -5.83 -3.55
C SER A 81 -14.43 -5.73 -3.38
N VAL A 82 -15.08 -6.84 -3.04
CA VAL A 82 -16.54 -6.87 -2.80
C VAL A 82 -16.89 -6.15 -1.50
N ALA A 83 -16.17 -6.44 -0.41
CA ALA A 83 -16.42 -5.83 0.90
C ALA A 83 -16.22 -4.30 0.89
N MET A 84 -15.23 -3.81 0.14
CA MET A 84 -14.97 -2.39 -0.08
C MET A 84 -15.97 -1.76 -1.09
N GLY A 85 -16.84 -2.55 -1.72
CA GLY A 85 -17.80 -2.10 -2.73
C GLY A 85 -17.19 -1.66 -4.06
N LEU A 86 -15.98 -2.16 -4.37
CA LEU A 86 -15.27 -1.89 -5.63
C LEU A 86 -15.77 -2.82 -6.76
N ALA A 87 -16.31 -3.98 -6.41
CA ALA A 87 -16.93 -4.92 -7.33
C ALA A 87 -18.24 -5.45 -6.74
N PRO A 88 -19.26 -5.77 -7.58
CA PRO A 88 -20.52 -6.31 -7.09
C PRO A 88 -20.38 -7.73 -6.53
N ASP A 89 -19.45 -8.51 -7.06
CA ASP A 89 -19.17 -9.88 -6.66
C ASP A 89 -17.71 -10.29 -6.94
N ALA A 90 -17.35 -11.51 -6.52
CA ALA A 90 -16.00 -12.03 -6.66
C ALA A 90 -15.62 -12.35 -8.13
N GLU A 91 -16.58 -12.56 -9.03
CA GLU A 91 -16.34 -12.78 -10.45
C GLU A 91 -15.97 -11.46 -11.13
N ALA A 92 -16.75 -10.42 -10.94
CA ALA A 92 -16.44 -9.08 -11.42
C ALA A 92 -15.10 -8.56 -10.88
N ALA A 93 -14.75 -8.90 -9.63
CA ALA A 93 -13.45 -8.56 -9.05
C ALA A 93 -12.26 -9.19 -9.81
N THR A 94 -12.47 -10.27 -10.60
CA THR A 94 -11.40 -10.86 -11.42
C THR A 94 -10.95 -9.96 -12.55
N LEU A 95 -11.81 -9.08 -13.03
CA LEU A 95 -11.52 -8.15 -14.12
C LEU A 95 -10.73 -6.93 -13.66
N GLN A 96 -10.71 -6.67 -12.36
CA GLN A 96 -10.04 -5.53 -11.76
C GLN A 96 -8.78 -5.98 -10.97
N ILE A 97 -7.84 -6.62 -11.66
CA ILE A 97 -6.66 -7.25 -11.05
C ILE A 97 -5.71 -6.26 -10.32
N ALA A 98 -5.80 -4.98 -10.61
CA ALA A 98 -4.93 -3.96 -10.06
C ALA A 98 -5.43 -3.35 -8.74
N THR A 99 -6.73 -3.51 -8.43
CA THR A 99 -7.41 -2.84 -7.29
C THR A 99 -8.48 -3.77 -6.68
N PRO A 100 -8.56 -3.86 -5.33
CA PRO A 100 -7.61 -3.31 -4.39
C PRO A 100 -6.23 -3.98 -4.50
N LYS A 101 -5.19 -3.32 -4.03
CA LYS A 101 -3.90 -3.97 -3.84
C LYS A 101 -3.97 -4.88 -2.61
N VAL A 102 -3.32 -6.05 -2.68
CA VAL A 102 -3.21 -6.93 -1.52
C VAL A 102 -1.75 -6.98 -1.05
N ALA A 103 -1.54 -6.92 0.26
CA ALA A 103 -0.19 -6.98 0.81
C ALA A 103 -0.12 -7.82 2.09
N MET A 104 0.93 -8.61 2.18
CA MET A 104 1.36 -9.23 3.43
C MET A 104 2.17 -8.23 4.23
N VAL A 105 1.88 -8.12 5.52
CA VAL A 105 2.65 -7.35 6.49
C VAL A 105 3.15 -8.24 7.61
N GLY A 106 4.25 -7.86 8.22
CA GLY A 106 4.83 -8.59 9.34
C GLY A 106 5.77 -7.74 10.17
N PRO A 107 6.16 -8.21 11.37
CA PRO A 107 7.07 -7.50 12.23
C PRO A 107 8.46 -7.36 11.61
N ALA A 108 9.21 -6.37 12.07
CA ALA A 108 10.60 -6.16 11.72
C ALA A 108 11.44 -7.42 11.99
N SER A 109 12.19 -7.88 11.01
CA SER A 109 13.07 -9.05 11.10
C SER A 109 14.26 -8.90 10.15
N CYS A 110 15.31 -9.71 10.33
CA CYS A 110 16.44 -9.71 9.39
C CYS A 110 15.96 -10.17 8.01
N TYR A 111 16.36 -9.44 6.97
CA TYR A 111 16.11 -9.82 5.58
C TYR A 111 17.18 -9.26 4.64
N GLU A 112 17.29 -9.86 3.46
CA GLU A 112 18.13 -9.40 2.37
C GLU A 112 17.26 -8.73 1.31
N ASP A 113 17.65 -7.54 0.85
CA ASP A 113 16.97 -6.85 -0.24
C ASP A 113 17.45 -7.34 -1.62
N LEU A 114 16.84 -6.81 -2.69
CA LEU A 114 17.16 -7.19 -4.07
C LEU A 114 18.57 -6.80 -4.53
N ALA A 115 19.25 -5.92 -3.78
CA ALA A 115 20.63 -5.53 -4.04
C ALA A 115 21.64 -6.37 -3.23
N GLY A 116 21.16 -7.33 -2.42
CA GLY A 116 21.99 -8.17 -1.56
C GLY A 116 22.35 -7.50 -0.22
N THR A 117 21.71 -6.39 0.13
CA THR A 117 21.97 -5.69 1.38
C THR A 117 21.20 -6.36 2.53
N GLN A 118 21.91 -6.71 3.60
CA GLN A 118 21.29 -7.24 4.81
C GLN A 118 20.76 -6.11 5.68
N HIS A 119 19.49 -6.23 6.06
CA HIS A 119 18.80 -5.28 6.94
C HIS A 119 18.48 -5.94 8.28
N ALA A 120 18.97 -5.32 9.37
CA ALA A 120 18.67 -5.76 10.72
C ALA A 120 17.26 -5.33 11.16
N PRO A 121 16.62 -6.01 12.13
CA PRO A 121 15.30 -5.63 12.63
C PRO A 121 15.23 -4.19 13.13
N GLN A 122 16.30 -3.69 13.75
CA GLN A 122 16.37 -2.32 14.31
C GLN A 122 16.40 -1.23 13.23
N ALA A 123 16.70 -1.58 11.99
CA ALA A 123 16.72 -0.63 10.88
C ALA A 123 15.32 -0.29 10.34
N GLN A 124 14.30 -1.02 10.75
CA GLN A 124 12.93 -0.92 10.24
C GLN A 124 11.91 -1.12 11.36
N ASP A 125 10.67 -0.75 11.12
CA ASP A 125 9.58 -0.83 12.10
C ASP A 125 8.56 -1.93 11.76
N LEU A 126 8.44 -2.28 10.48
CA LEU A 126 7.67 -3.41 9.96
C LEU A 126 8.16 -3.78 8.57
N GLN A 127 7.65 -4.89 8.05
CA GLN A 127 7.92 -5.35 6.69
C GLN A 127 6.65 -5.48 5.85
N ILE A 128 6.77 -5.28 4.53
CA ILE A 128 5.68 -5.47 3.57
C ILE A 128 6.13 -6.24 2.34
N ARG A 129 5.23 -7.08 1.82
CA ARG A 129 5.30 -7.66 0.48
C ARG A 129 3.95 -7.44 -0.20
N MET A 130 3.94 -6.63 -1.25
CA MET A 130 2.71 -6.24 -1.95
C MET A 130 2.59 -6.96 -3.27
N ILE A 131 1.38 -7.41 -3.57
CA ILE A 131 1.00 -8.09 -4.81
C ILE A 131 0.04 -7.21 -5.60
N SER A 132 0.24 -7.11 -6.89
CA SER A 132 -0.66 -6.42 -7.80
C SER A 132 -0.50 -6.97 -9.22
N GLY A 133 -1.61 -7.10 -9.93
CA GLY A 133 -1.58 -7.65 -11.29
C GLY A 133 -1.07 -9.09 -11.34
N GLY A 134 -1.29 -9.87 -10.27
CA GLY A 134 -0.93 -11.29 -10.21
C GLY A 134 0.54 -11.57 -9.91
N GLN A 135 1.34 -10.59 -9.44
CA GLN A 135 2.75 -10.78 -9.11
C GLN A 135 3.20 -9.93 -7.92
N ALA A 136 4.24 -10.39 -7.23
CA ALA A 136 4.86 -9.67 -6.13
C ALA A 136 5.69 -8.49 -6.64
N HIS A 137 5.44 -7.30 -6.11
CA HIS A 137 6.20 -6.11 -6.45
C HIS A 137 7.64 -6.20 -5.99
N ARG A 138 8.58 -5.87 -6.88
CA ARG A 138 10.01 -5.74 -6.56
C ARG A 138 10.29 -4.46 -5.78
N ALA A 139 9.62 -3.37 -6.15
CA ALA A 139 9.58 -2.13 -5.37
C ALA A 139 8.12 -1.83 -5.01
N VAL A 140 7.84 -1.63 -3.73
CA VAL A 140 6.47 -1.32 -3.30
C VAL A 140 6.02 -0.01 -3.94
N PRO A 141 4.87 0.02 -4.63
CA PRO A 141 4.36 1.25 -5.22
C PRO A 141 4.18 2.34 -4.17
N MET A 142 4.47 3.57 -4.54
CA MET A 142 4.33 4.71 -3.63
C MET A 142 2.92 4.79 -3.03
N THR A 143 1.87 4.63 -3.85
CA THR A 143 0.48 4.63 -3.37
C THR A 143 0.20 3.53 -2.35
N GLY A 144 0.78 2.34 -2.53
CA GLY A 144 0.67 1.25 -1.56
C GLY A 144 1.41 1.55 -0.25
N THR A 145 2.53 2.27 -0.32
CA THR A 145 3.27 2.73 0.86
C THR A 145 2.46 3.79 1.62
N LEU A 146 1.77 4.69 0.90
CA LEU A 146 0.89 5.69 1.50
C LEU A 146 -0.31 5.02 2.19
N ALA A 147 -0.95 4.05 1.54
CA ALA A 147 -2.03 3.27 2.16
C ALA A 147 -1.57 2.55 3.44
N LEU A 148 -0.36 1.97 3.42
CA LEU A 148 0.24 1.34 4.60
C LEU A 148 0.43 2.34 5.74
N ALA A 149 0.93 3.54 5.46
CA ALA A 149 1.12 4.58 6.48
C ALA A 149 -0.21 5.01 7.12
N CYS A 150 -1.28 5.13 6.33
CA CYS A 150 -2.62 5.37 6.85
C CYS A 150 -3.09 4.23 7.75
N ALA A 151 -2.94 2.97 7.30
CA ALA A 151 -3.33 1.81 8.10
C ALA A 151 -2.51 1.70 9.39
N ALA A 152 -1.25 2.13 9.38
CA ALA A 152 -0.36 2.11 10.54
C ALA A 152 -0.84 2.95 11.72
N ILE A 153 -1.53 4.06 11.44
CA ILE A 153 -2.08 4.96 12.48
C ILE A 153 -3.54 4.64 12.85
N VAL A 154 -4.15 3.64 12.20
CA VAL A 154 -5.47 3.13 12.59
C VAL A 154 -5.30 2.12 13.72
N GLU A 155 -5.80 2.46 14.91
CA GLU A 155 -5.75 1.57 16.06
C GLU A 155 -6.44 0.23 15.76
N ASN A 156 -5.87 -0.86 16.25
CA ASN A 156 -6.36 -2.23 16.05
C ASN A 156 -6.34 -2.71 14.59
N SER A 157 -5.71 -1.98 13.67
CA SER A 157 -5.46 -2.50 12.32
C SER A 157 -4.44 -3.65 12.34
N VAL A 158 -4.50 -4.52 11.34
CA VAL A 158 -3.49 -5.58 11.14
C VAL A 158 -2.09 -4.99 10.98
N VAL A 159 -1.99 -3.81 10.36
CA VAL A 159 -0.72 -3.12 10.17
C VAL A 159 -0.18 -2.61 11.50
N ALA A 160 -1.01 -1.94 12.30
CA ALA A 160 -0.61 -1.45 13.63
C ALA A 160 -0.11 -2.59 14.54
N GLY A 161 -0.72 -3.78 14.44
CA GLY A 161 -0.29 -4.97 15.16
C GLY A 161 1.09 -5.51 14.76
N CYS A 162 1.63 -5.11 13.62
CA CYS A 162 2.95 -5.52 13.13
C CYS A 162 4.07 -4.51 13.43
N ILE A 163 3.73 -3.30 13.89
CA ILE A 163 4.69 -2.22 14.09
C ILE A 163 5.52 -2.45 15.36
N ALA A 164 6.82 -2.18 15.28
CA ALA A 164 7.72 -2.22 16.42
C ALA A 164 7.27 -1.22 17.51
N LYS A 165 7.37 -1.64 18.78
CA LYS A 165 7.03 -0.76 19.91
C LYS A 165 7.91 0.50 19.90
N GLY A 166 7.28 1.67 20.03
CA GLY A 166 7.98 2.96 20.06
C GLY A 166 8.37 3.49 18.69
N ALA A 167 7.89 2.88 17.60
CA ALA A 167 8.06 3.44 16.26
C ALA A 167 7.38 4.81 16.14
N ASP A 168 8.02 5.72 15.41
CA ASP A 168 7.49 7.05 15.14
C ASP A 168 6.53 6.99 13.93
N PRO A 169 5.23 7.26 14.09
CA PRO A 169 4.27 7.22 13.00
C PRO A 169 4.52 8.30 11.93
N LEU A 170 5.30 9.33 12.26
CA LEU A 170 5.70 10.37 11.30
C LEU A 170 6.93 9.98 10.48
N ASN A 171 7.67 8.96 10.91
CA ASN A 171 8.90 8.48 10.26
C ASN A 171 8.98 6.95 10.26
N LEU A 172 7.89 6.29 9.93
CA LEU A 172 7.80 4.84 9.91
C LEU A 172 8.73 4.25 8.85
N ARG A 173 9.64 3.39 9.26
CA ARG A 173 10.62 2.72 8.41
C ARG A 173 10.09 1.36 7.98
N ILE A 174 9.90 1.19 6.70
CA ILE A 174 9.25 0.00 6.12
C ILE A 174 10.28 -0.81 5.35
N GLY A 175 10.48 -2.08 5.76
CA GLY A 175 11.29 -3.04 5.04
C GLY A 175 10.56 -3.56 3.79
N THR A 176 11.10 -3.25 2.62
CA THR A 176 10.56 -3.63 1.30
C THR A 176 11.56 -4.50 0.54
N PRO A 177 11.17 -5.18 -0.53
CA PRO A 177 12.13 -5.95 -1.34
C PRO A 177 13.31 -5.12 -1.87
N SER A 178 13.12 -3.82 -2.07
CA SER A 178 14.15 -2.90 -2.61
C SER A 178 14.83 -2.03 -1.54
N GLY A 179 14.80 -2.47 -0.28
CA GLY A 179 15.40 -1.76 0.85
C GLY A 179 14.37 -1.06 1.73
N ILE A 180 14.80 -0.10 2.52
CA ILE A 180 13.95 0.58 3.52
C ILE A 180 13.39 1.87 2.94
N VAL A 181 12.08 2.05 3.10
CA VAL A 181 11.35 3.27 2.73
C VAL A 181 10.83 3.94 3.99
N THR A 182 10.99 5.26 4.10
CA THR A 182 10.44 6.04 5.21
C THR A 182 9.19 6.79 4.76
N VAL A 183 8.13 6.62 5.54
CA VAL A 183 6.83 7.26 5.30
C VAL A 183 6.24 7.69 6.64
N GLY A 184 5.40 8.71 6.65
CA GLY A 184 4.68 9.13 7.84
C GLY A 184 3.26 9.55 7.50
N ALA A 185 2.35 9.38 8.45
CA ALA A 185 0.98 9.86 8.35
C ALA A 185 0.64 10.73 9.56
N THR A 186 -0.13 11.79 9.32
CA THR A 186 -0.60 12.71 10.36
C THR A 186 -2.11 12.58 10.52
N ARG A 187 -2.59 12.81 11.75
CA ARG A 187 -4.01 13.02 12.00
C ARG A 187 -4.27 14.50 12.23
N ASP A 188 -5.38 14.96 11.73
CA ASP A 188 -5.92 16.24 12.13
C ASP A 188 -6.30 16.18 13.63
N PRO A 189 -5.77 17.08 14.46
CA PRO A 189 -5.98 17.01 15.91
C PRO A 189 -7.41 17.33 16.34
N VAL A 190 -8.21 17.96 15.49
CA VAL A 190 -9.59 18.36 15.79
C VAL A 190 -10.56 17.27 15.32
N THR A 191 -10.41 16.81 14.08
CA THR A 191 -11.35 15.86 13.47
C THR A 191 -10.94 14.41 13.67
N GLY A 192 -9.66 14.14 13.99
CA GLY A 192 -9.08 12.80 14.02
C GLY A 192 -8.86 12.15 12.64
N ALA A 193 -9.26 12.84 11.58
CA ALA A 193 -9.09 12.37 10.21
C ALA A 193 -7.61 12.30 9.82
N ILE A 194 -7.28 11.50 8.81
CA ILE A 194 -5.94 11.46 8.23
C ILE A 194 -5.75 12.73 7.40
N GLY A 195 -4.88 13.64 7.86
CA GLY A 195 -4.70 14.95 7.23
C GLY A 195 -3.69 14.94 6.09
N ALA A 196 -2.56 14.26 6.28
CA ALA A 196 -1.51 14.17 5.26
C ALA A 196 -0.66 12.91 5.43
N ILE A 197 -0.09 12.46 4.32
CA ILE A 197 0.93 11.41 4.31
C ILE A 197 2.19 11.99 3.70
N ARG A 198 3.31 11.83 4.40
CA ARG A 198 4.64 12.25 3.95
C ARG A 198 5.45 11.04 3.53
N ILE A 199 6.09 11.12 2.37
CA ILE A 199 7.08 10.14 1.93
C ILE A 199 8.41 10.82 1.61
N LEU A 200 9.51 10.18 2.03
CA LEU A 200 10.85 10.61 1.67
C LEU A 200 11.23 9.95 0.35
N ARG A 201 11.65 10.77 -0.62
CA ARG A 201 12.16 10.29 -1.91
C ARG A 201 13.51 10.92 -2.18
N THR A 202 14.40 10.12 -2.73
CA THR A 202 15.66 10.59 -3.28
C THR A 202 15.51 10.80 -4.78
N GLN A 203 16.22 11.79 -5.32
CA GLN A 203 16.33 11.99 -6.75
C GLN A 203 17.76 12.29 -7.13
N ARG A 204 18.12 11.93 -8.35
CA ARG A 204 19.40 12.26 -8.95
C ARG A 204 19.14 12.86 -10.31
N ARG A 205 19.75 14.03 -10.60
CA ARG A 205 19.70 14.60 -11.92
C ARG A 205 20.53 13.71 -12.86
N LEU A 206 19.92 13.21 -13.92
CA LEU A 206 20.56 12.36 -14.93
C LEU A 206 20.92 13.13 -16.18
N MET A 207 20.12 14.15 -16.52
CA MET A 207 20.37 15.01 -17.69
C MET A 207 19.75 16.38 -17.50
N ASP A 208 20.19 17.33 -18.29
CA ASP A 208 19.64 18.67 -18.47
C ASP A 208 19.55 18.96 -19.96
N GLY A 209 18.52 19.69 -20.40
CA GLY A 209 18.31 19.94 -21.81
C GLY A 209 17.13 20.86 -22.07
N HIS A 210 16.94 21.21 -23.34
CA HIS A 210 15.84 22.06 -23.81
C HIS A 210 14.94 21.26 -24.73
N ILE A 211 13.64 21.51 -24.65
CA ILE A 211 12.65 21.03 -25.61
C ILE A 211 12.04 22.22 -26.32
N TYR A 212 11.83 22.08 -27.63
CA TYR A 212 11.14 23.09 -28.43
C TYR A 212 9.69 22.65 -28.59
N VAL A 213 8.77 23.52 -28.15
CA VAL A 213 7.33 23.30 -28.30
C VAL A 213 6.74 24.36 -29.22
N SER A 214 5.87 23.92 -30.12
CA SER A 214 5.10 24.88 -30.94
C SER A 214 4.06 25.55 -30.04
N LEU A 215 4.07 26.88 -30.00
CA LEU A 215 3.01 27.62 -29.31
C LEU A 215 1.72 27.50 -30.13
N PRO A 216 0.55 27.38 -29.51
CA PRO A 216 -0.72 27.49 -30.18
C PRO A 216 -0.80 28.88 -30.85
N ALA A 217 -1.33 28.94 -32.06
CA ALA A 217 -1.59 30.24 -32.71
C ALA A 217 -2.41 31.11 -31.75
N ALA A 218 -1.96 32.34 -31.53
CA ALA A 218 -2.71 33.30 -30.72
C ALA A 218 -4.13 33.45 -31.30
N PRO A 219 -5.17 33.47 -30.47
CA PRO A 219 -6.52 33.69 -30.95
C PRO A 219 -6.57 35.05 -31.67
N VAL A 220 -7.02 35.04 -32.91
CA VAL A 220 -7.27 36.30 -33.66
C VAL A 220 -8.43 37.00 -32.96
N LEU A 221 -8.13 38.08 -32.24
CA LEU A 221 -9.17 38.93 -31.67
C LEU A 221 -9.96 39.58 -32.80
N PRO A 222 -11.30 39.57 -32.79
CA PRO A 222 -12.09 40.27 -33.78
C PRO A 222 -11.75 41.79 -33.71
N GLN A 223 -11.49 42.36 -34.86
CA GLN A 223 -11.28 43.81 -34.97
C GLN A 223 -12.57 44.52 -34.57
N PRO A 224 -12.52 45.58 -33.76
CA PRO A 224 -13.70 46.39 -33.49
C PRO A 224 -14.15 47.09 -34.76
N ASN A 225 -15.45 47.03 -35.06
CA ASN A 225 -16.08 47.78 -36.13
C ASN A 225 -16.05 49.28 -35.88
#